data_de5806f9da3ea13470b97c7ab60e4b6b
#
_entry.id   de5806f9da3ea13470b97c7ab60e4b6b
#
_cell.length_a   1.000
_cell.length_b   1.000
_cell.length_c   1.000
_cell.angle_alpha   90.00
_cell.angle_beta   90.00
_cell.angle_gamma   90.00
#
_symmetry.space_group_name_H-M   'P 1'
#
loop_
_entity.id
_entity.type
_entity.pdbx_description
1 polymer ?
#
loop_
_entity_poly.entity_id
_entity_poly.type
_entity_poly.pdbx_seq_one_letter_code
_entity_poly.pdbx_strand_id
1 'polypeptide(L)'
;SSAASDVYKRQLWDKSNTAKESGVTLDCDASLSNDIPVDDVDLCCLIVNMLDNAIRGAKVAESDKSIGIKIKEENGRIYISVSNYADMPDFESTEKLPSTKANKNHGYGTEIIRNIVQKYDGDVLFTCKDRKFSTALSIRKGEREIENI
;
A
#
# COMPACT_ATOMS: atom_id res chain seq x y z
N SER A 1 19.94 13.50 1.17
CA SER A 1 18.85 12.54 1.07
C SER A 1 18.43 12.09 2.46
N SER A 2 17.15 11.92 2.67
CA SER A 2 16.67 11.41 3.93
C SER A 2 16.77 9.88 3.96
N ALA A 3 17.04 9.32 5.13
CA ALA A 3 17.07 7.88 5.32
C ALA A 3 15.72 7.25 4.97
N ALA A 4 14.61 7.96 5.23
CA ALA A 4 13.27 7.48 4.90
C ALA A 4 13.09 7.26 3.40
N SER A 5 13.58 8.20 2.58
CA SER A 5 13.51 8.09 1.14
C SER A 5 14.26 6.85 0.63
N ASP A 6 15.43 6.60 1.17
CA ASP A 6 16.23 5.43 0.78
C ASP A 6 15.59 4.13 1.25
N VAL A 7 14.98 4.13 2.43
CA VAL A 7 14.37 2.93 3.01
C VAL A 7 13.16 2.48 2.21
N TYR A 8 12.25 3.41 1.83
CA TYR A 8 11.07 2.99 1.08
C TYR A 8 11.44 2.51 -0.33
N LYS A 9 12.43 3.11 -0.95
CA LYS A 9 12.92 2.66 -2.25
C LYS A 9 13.49 1.25 -2.19
N ARG A 10 14.22 0.95 -1.12
CA ARG A 10 14.75 -0.39 -0.89
C ARG A 10 13.62 -1.40 -0.72
N GLN A 11 12.57 -1.04 0.02
CA GLN A 11 11.43 -1.93 0.19
C GLN A 11 10.73 -2.21 -1.14
N LEU A 12 10.58 -1.19 -1.98
CA LEU A 12 10.01 -1.39 -3.31
C LEU A 12 10.85 -2.35 -4.15
N TRP A 13 12.17 -2.20 -4.09
CA TRP A 13 13.08 -3.05 -4.83
C TRP A 13 13.01 -4.50 -4.33
N ASP A 14 13.05 -4.70 -3.01
CA ASP A 14 12.96 -6.02 -2.41
C ASP A 14 11.65 -6.71 -2.78
N LYS A 15 10.53 -5.99 -2.71
CA LYS A 15 9.22 -6.56 -3.05
C LYS A 15 9.07 -6.83 -4.54
N SER A 16 9.71 -6.05 -5.37
CA SER A 16 9.76 -6.33 -6.81
C SER A 16 10.43 -7.67 -7.09
N ASN A 17 11.52 -7.96 -6.39
CA ASN A 17 12.21 -9.23 -6.51
C ASN A 17 11.38 -10.39 -5.97
N THR A 18 10.73 -10.20 -4.83
CA THR A 18 9.84 -11.20 -4.25
C THR A 18 8.68 -11.53 -5.21
N ALA A 19 8.10 -10.51 -5.81
CA ALA A 19 7.03 -10.68 -6.79
C ALA A 19 7.53 -11.48 -7.99
N LYS A 20 8.67 -11.10 -8.52
CA LYS A 20 9.27 -11.77 -9.67
C LYS A 20 9.52 -13.26 -9.41
N GLU A 21 9.99 -13.61 -8.23
CA GLU A 21 10.17 -15.00 -7.82
C GLU A 21 8.87 -15.79 -7.82
N SER A 22 7.75 -15.11 -7.64
CA SER A 22 6.42 -15.70 -7.65
C SER A 22 5.73 -15.63 -9.01
N GLY A 23 6.43 -15.19 -10.04
CA GLY A 23 5.86 -15.03 -11.38
C GLY A 23 4.97 -13.80 -11.51
N VAL A 24 5.11 -12.84 -10.62
CA VAL A 24 4.31 -11.61 -10.59
C VAL A 24 5.18 -10.43 -11.01
N THR A 25 4.64 -9.56 -11.83
CA THR A 25 5.33 -8.35 -12.28
C THR A 25 4.87 -7.15 -11.45
N LEU A 26 5.80 -6.38 -10.92
CA LEU A 26 5.50 -5.15 -10.20
C LEU A 26 5.84 -3.93 -11.04
N ASP A 27 4.82 -3.14 -11.35
CA ASP A 27 5.00 -1.83 -11.98
C ASP A 27 4.98 -0.77 -10.90
N CYS A 28 6.04 0.01 -10.82
CA CYS A 28 6.23 0.98 -9.75
C CYS A 28 6.32 2.39 -10.30
N ASP A 29 5.48 3.27 -9.79
CA ASP A 29 5.52 4.70 -10.07
C ASP A 29 5.50 5.42 -8.74
N ALA A 30 6.68 5.80 -8.24
CA ALA A 30 6.82 6.36 -6.90
C ALA A 30 7.69 7.61 -6.90
N SER A 31 7.19 8.65 -6.27
CA SER A 31 7.90 9.90 -6.12
C SER A 31 7.52 10.57 -4.79
N LEU A 32 8.50 10.74 -3.93
CA LEU A 32 8.34 11.47 -2.66
C LEU A 32 9.52 12.41 -2.49
N SER A 33 9.27 13.55 -1.84
CA SER A 33 10.34 14.48 -1.52
C SER A 33 11.28 13.87 -0.48
N ASN A 34 12.48 14.40 -0.41
CA ASN A 34 13.45 13.93 0.59
C ASN A 34 13.07 14.31 2.02
N ASP A 35 12.25 15.32 2.17
CA ASP A 35 11.77 15.77 3.48
C ASP A 35 10.35 15.25 3.69
N ILE A 36 10.26 14.05 4.24
CA ILE A 36 8.98 13.39 4.46
C ILE A 36 8.71 13.35 5.96
N PRO A 37 7.78 14.15 6.47
CA PRO A 37 7.45 14.13 7.90
C PRO A 37 6.48 12.99 8.25
N VAL A 38 6.84 11.79 7.84
CA VAL A 38 6.17 10.56 8.20
C VAL A 38 7.26 9.62 8.69
N ASP A 39 7.01 8.96 9.79
CA ASP A 39 7.95 8.01 10.35
C ASP A 39 8.29 6.95 9.29
N ASP A 40 9.57 6.70 9.08
CA ASP A 40 10.01 5.77 8.03
C ASP A 40 9.57 4.33 8.31
N VAL A 41 9.46 3.96 9.59
CA VAL A 41 8.93 2.64 9.95
C VAL A 41 7.47 2.53 9.55
N ASP A 42 6.66 3.56 9.80
CA ASP A 42 5.26 3.55 9.41
C ASP A 42 5.10 3.51 7.90
N LEU A 43 5.88 4.29 7.17
CA LEU A 43 5.83 4.29 5.71
C LEU A 43 6.20 2.92 5.15
N CYS A 44 7.26 2.32 5.68
CA CYS A 44 7.68 0.98 5.26
C CYS A 44 6.62 -0.07 5.59
N CYS A 45 6.00 0.02 6.76
CA CYS A 45 4.92 -0.91 7.13
C CYS A 45 3.73 -0.81 6.18
N LEU A 46 3.35 0.40 5.78
CA LEU A 46 2.28 0.57 4.80
C LEU A 46 2.64 -0.10 3.47
N ILE A 47 3.79 0.22 2.94
CA ILE A 47 4.23 -0.29 1.64
C ILE A 47 4.35 -1.81 1.66
N VAL A 48 5.00 -2.36 2.68
CA VAL A 48 5.20 -3.82 2.79
C VAL A 48 3.86 -4.54 2.90
N ASN A 49 2.96 -4.07 3.76
CA ASN A 49 1.67 -4.73 3.94
C ASN A 49 0.79 -4.65 2.68
N MET A 50 0.78 -3.50 2.02
CA MET A 50 0.02 -3.32 0.78
C MET A 50 0.56 -4.22 -0.32
N LEU A 51 1.88 -4.27 -0.49
CA LEU A 51 2.50 -5.11 -1.52
C LEU A 51 2.39 -6.59 -1.22
N ASP A 52 2.55 -7.01 0.03
CA ASP A 52 2.38 -8.42 0.38
C ASP A 52 0.97 -8.91 0.08
N ASN A 53 -0.04 -8.10 0.37
CA ASN A 53 -1.42 -8.42 0.03
C ASN A 53 -1.61 -8.55 -1.49
N ALA A 54 -1.04 -7.61 -2.24
CA ALA A 54 -1.16 -7.62 -3.70
C ALA A 54 -0.43 -8.79 -4.34
N ILE A 55 0.77 -9.11 -3.87
CA ILE A 55 1.55 -10.25 -4.38
C ILE A 55 0.78 -11.54 -4.13
N ARG A 56 0.23 -11.70 -2.93
CA ARG A 56 -0.54 -12.89 -2.56
C ARG A 56 -1.78 -13.04 -3.43
N GLY A 57 -2.49 -11.96 -3.68
CA GLY A 57 -3.65 -11.98 -4.56
C GLY A 57 -3.27 -12.27 -6.02
N ALA A 58 -2.20 -11.66 -6.50
CA ALA A 58 -1.75 -11.84 -7.87
C ALA A 58 -1.24 -13.25 -8.15
N LYS A 59 -0.62 -13.90 -7.17
CA LYS A 59 -0.12 -15.26 -7.33
C LYS A 59 -1.20 -16.26 -7.71
N VAL A 60 -2.40 -16.08 -7.18
CA VAL A 60 -3.52 -16.99 -7.41
C VAL A 60 -4.45 -16.50 -8.51
N ALA A 61 -4.17 -15.37 -9.12
CA ALA A 61 -4.97 -14.87 -10.23
C ALA A 61 -4.77 -15.75 -11.46
N GLU A 62 -5.86 -16.05 -12.14
CA GLU A 62 -5.81 -16.91 -13.33
C GLU A 62 -5.42 -16.14 -14.59
N SER A 63 -5.63 -14.83 -14.57
CA SER A 63 -5.36 -13.99 -15.73
C SER A 63 -4.07 -13.21 -15.57
N ASP A 64 -4.15 -11.93 -15.38
CA ASP A 64 -3.00 -11.04 -15.31
C ASP A 64 -2.36 -11.10 -13.91
N LYS A 65 -1.08 -11.43 -13.87
CA LYS A 65 -0.31 -11.49 -12.63
C LYS A 65 0.55 -10.26 -12.44
N SER A 66 0.06 -9.11 -12.88
CA SER A 66 0.75 -7.85 -12.64
C SER A 66 0.14 -7.14 -11.44
N ILE A 67 0.99 -6.42 -10.73
CA ILE A 67 0.57 -5.52 -9.67
C ILE A 67 1.15 -4.15 -9.95
N GLY A 68 0.45 -3.11 -9.51
CA GLY A 68 0.92 -1.75 -9.67
C GLY A 68 0.95 -1.04 -8.33
N ILE A 69 1.96 -0.22 -8.12
CA ILE A 69 2.01 0.69 -6.99
C ILE A 69 2.28 2.11 -7.46
N LYS A 70 1.51 3.05 -6.95
CA LYS A 70 1.72 4.46 -7.17
C LYS A 70 1.88 5.16 -5.83
N ILE A 71 2.92 5.95 -5.70
CA ILE A 71 3.17 6.77 -4.52
C ILE A 71 3.43 8.19 -5.01
N LYS A 72 2.64 9.13 -4.52
CA LYS A 72 2.85 10.53 -4.87
C LYS A 72 2.57 11.44 -3.69
N GLU A 73 3.11 12.62 -3.77
CA GLU A 73 2.96 13.65 -2.78
C GLU A 73 2.27 14.84 -3.43
N GLU A 74 1.22 15.34 -2.79
CA GLU A 74 0.45 16.46 -3.34
C GLU A 74 -0.28 17.19 -2.22
N ASN A 75 -0.14 18.49 -2.18
CA ASN A 75 -0.87 19.35 -1.23
C ASN A 75 -0.75 18.93 0.23
N GLY A 76 0.45 18.50 0.64
CA GLY A 76 0.69 18.09 2.02
C GLY A 76 0.20 16.72 2.38
N ARG A 77 -0.18 15.92 1.39
CA ARG A 77 -0.63 14.55 1.60
C ARG A 77 0.21 13.59 0.77
N ILE A 78 0.34 12.38 1.29
CA ILE A 78 0.95 11.27 0.56
C ILE A 78 -0.17 10.34 0.13
N TYR A 79 -0.18 10.00 -1.14
CA TYR A 79 -1.16 9.09 -1.73
C TYR A 79 -0.45 7.81 -2.14
N ILE A 80 -0.96 6.68 -1.67
CA ILE A 80 -0.42 5.38 -2.04
C ILE A 80 -1.56 4.53 -2.54
N SER A 81 -1.41 3.95 -3.73
CA SER A 81 -2.37 2.96 -4.23
C SER A 81 -1.62 1.74 -4.74
N VAL A 82 -2.16 0.58 -4.42
CA VAL A 82 -1.63 -0.71 -4.87
C VAL A 82 -2.78 -1.49 -5.47
N SER A 83 -2.58 -2.05 -6.65
CA SER A 83 -3.62 -2.81 -7.32
C SER A 83 -3.09 -4.13 -7.86
N ASN A 84 -3.97 -5.11 -7.93
CA ASN A 84 -3.72 -6.41 -8.53
C ASN A 84 -5.03 -6.97 -9.08
N TYR A 85 -4.93 -7.88 -10.02
CA TYR A 85 -6.12 -8.60 -10.47
C TYR A 85 -6.44 -9.72 -9.48
N ALA A 86 -7.72 -9.92 -9.22
CA ALA A 86 -8.20 -10.91 -8.28
C ALA A 86 -9.54 -11.44 -8.74
N ASP A 87 -9.80 -12.72 -8.51
CA ASP A 87 -11.08 -13.32 -8.82
C ASP A 87 -12.05 -13.06 -7.66
N MET A 88 -12.64 -11.90 -7.69
CA MET A 88 -13.42 -11.35 -6.59
C MET A 88 -14.55 -10.49 -7.15
N PRO A 89 -15.75 -10.51 -6.54
CA PRO A 89 -16.84 -9.65 -7.00
C PRO A 89 -16.57 -8.17 -6.74
N ASP A 90 -17.26 -7.32 -7.48
CA ASP A 90 -17.13 -5.88 -7.29
C ASP A 90 -17.58 -5.47 -5.89
N PHE A 91 -16.84 -4.60 -5.26
CA PHE A 91 -17.19 -4.05 -3.95
C PHE A 91 -16.41 -2.76 -3.68
N GLU A 92 -16.85 -2.06 -2.65
CA GLU A 92 -16.17 -0.88 -2.14
C GLU A 92 -16.32 -0.88 -0.61
N SER A 93 -15.24 -0.67 0.12
CA SER A 93 -15.24 -0.67 1.58
C SER A 93 -14.13 0.20 2.15
N THR A 94 -14.44 0.93 3.22
CA THR A 94 -13.46 1.68 3.98
C THR A 94 -13.04 0.94 5.26
N GLU A 95 -13.69 -0.15 5.61
CA GLU A 95 -13.49 -0.79 6.89
C GLU A 95 -12.72 -2.10 6.83
N LYS A 96 -13.10 -2.99 5.94
CA LYS A 96 -12.47 -4.31 5.88
C LYS A 96 -12.69 -4.97 4.53
N LEU A 97 -11.86 -5.93 4.23
CA LEU A 97 -12.00 -6.74 3.03
C LEU A 97 -13.14 -7.74 3.21
N PRO A 98 -13.81 -8.12 2.10
CA PRO A 98 -14.80 -9.19 2.15
C PRO A 98 -14.18 -10.48 2.66
N SER A 99 -14.98 -11.27 3.38
CA SER A 99 -14.53 -12.58 3.85
C SER A 99 -14.45 -13.55 2.68
N THR A 100 -13.25 -13.82 2.23
CA THR A 100 -12.97 -14.85 1.23
C THR A 100 -11.92 -15.79 1.80
N LYS A 101 -11.74 -16.96 1.20
CA LYS A 101 -10.69 -17.88 1.64
C LYS A 101 -9.31 -17.22 1.55
N ALA A 102 -9.12 -16.37 0.55
CA ALA A 102 -7.86 -15.66 0.37
C ALA A 102 -7.61 -14.63 1.47
N ASN A 103 -8.66 -14.13 2.12
CA ASN A 103 -8.57 -13.07 3.12
C ASN A 103 -8.48 -13.56 4.56
N LYS A 104 -8.64 -14.85 4.80
CA LYS A 104 -8.63 -15.37 6.18
C LYS A 104 -7.32 -15.13 6.90
N ASN A 105 -6.22 -15.04 6.17
CA ASN A 105 -4.88 -14.85 6.74
C ASN A 105 -4.39 -13.41 6.58
N HIS A 106 -5.27 -12.48 6.16
CA HIS A 106 -4.88 -11.11 5.85
C HIS A 106 -5.32 -10.06 6.86
N GLY A 107 -6.02 -10.47 7.92
CA GLY A 107 -6.59 -9.54 8.87
C GLY A 107 -5.60 -8.59 9.50
N TYR A 108 -4.42 -9.08 9.82
CA TYR A 108 -3.40 -8.26 10.49
C TYR A 108 -2.82 -7.20 9.58
N GLY A 109 -2.54 -7.55 8.33
CA GLY A 109 -1.99 -6.58 7.38
C GLY A 109 -2.93 -5.42 7.13
N THR A 110 -4.22 -5.72 6.95
CA THR A 110 -5.24 -4.71 6.73
C THR A 110 -5.42 -3.83 7.97
N GLU A 111 -5.40 -4.43 9.15
CA GLU A 111 -5.52 -3.71 10.40
C GLU A 111 -4.33 -2.77 10.63
N ILE A 112 -3.12 -3.22 10.33
CA ILE A 112 -1.92 -2.39 10.40
C ILE A 112 -2.07 -1.17 9.50
N ILE A 113 -2.51 -1.38 8.26
CA ILE A 113 -2.73 -0.29 7.31
C ILE A 113 -3.71 0.73 7.90
N ARG A 114 -4.85 0.27 8.41
CA ARG A 114 -5.87 1.16 8.98
C ARG A 114 -5.36 1.92 10.19
N ASN A 115 -4.61 1.27 11.06
CA ASN A 115 -4.06 1.92 12.25
C ASN A 115 -3.08 3.03 11.90
N ILE A 116 -2.21 2.76 10.93
CA ILE A 116 -1.24 3.78 10.49
C ILE A 116 -1.97 4.94 9.80
N VAL A 117 -2.94 4.64 8.95
CA VAL A 117 -3.72 5.66 8.28
C VAL A 117 -4.42 6.57 9.29
N GLN A 118 -5.00 6.00 10.36
CA GLN A 118 -5.62 6.78 11.43
C GLN A 118 -4.60 7.65 12.16
N LYS A 119 -3.41 7.12 12.42
CA LYS A 119 -2.35 7.86 13.10
C LYS A 119 -1.98 9.13 12.34
N TYR A 120 -2.06 9.11 11.03
CA TYR A 120 -1.70 10.26 10.18
C TYR A 120 -2.93 10.97 9.61
N ASP A 121 -4.05 10.84 10.28
CA ASP A 121 -5.29 11.55 9.93
C ASP A 121 -5.65 11.37 8.44
N GLY A 122 -5.63 10.13 8.02
CA GLY A 122 -5.86 9.78 6.62
C GLY A 122 -7.08 8.92 6.41
N ASP A 123 -7.21 8.44 5.18
CA ASP A 123 -8.30 7.58 4.74
C ASP A 123 -7.76 6.43 3.91
N VAL A 124 -8.45 5.30 3.96
CA VAL A 124 -8.15 4.15 3.14
C VAL A 124 -9.43 3.62 2.51
N LEU A 125 -9.32 3.21 1.25
CA LEU A 125 -10.42 2.63 0.49
C LEU A 125 -9.96 1.34 -0.16
N PHE A 126 -10.74 0.28 0.06
CA PHE A 126 -10.56 -1.00 -0.60
C PHE A 126 -11.64 -1.16 -1.65
N THR A 127 -11.25 -1.44 -2.89
CA THR A 127 -12.21 -1.61 -3.98
C THR A 127 -11.85 -2.83 -4.81
N CYS A 128 -12.87 -3.40 -5.44
CA CYS A 128 -12.66 -4.31 -6.56
C CYS A 128 -13.64 -3.91 -7.64
N LYS A 129 -13.14 -3.70 -8.83
CA LYS A 129 -13.95 -3.38 -10.00
C LYS A 129 -13.38 -4.09 -11.20
N ASP A 130 -14.23 -4.85 -11.91
CA ASP A 130 -13.80 -5.60 -13.08
C ASP A 130 -12.58 -6.46 -12.79
N ARG A 131 -12.60 -7.14 -11.66
CA ARG A 131 -11.53 -8.03 -11.17
C ARG A 131 -10.24 -7.30 -10.80
N LYS A 132 -10.23 -5.99 -10.77
CA LYS A 132 -9.07 -5.25 -10.32
C LYS A 132 -9.28 -4.80 -8.88
N PHE A 133 -8.58 -5.44 -7.97
CA PHE A 133 -8.59 -5.09 -6.57
C PHE A 133 -7.59 -3.97 -6.31
N SER A 134 -7.99 -2.97 -5.55
CA SER A 134 -7.13 -1.84 -5.21
C SER A 134 -7.28 -1.46 -3.75
N THR A 135 -6.15 -1.13 -3.14
CA THR A 135 -6.10 -0.45 -1.86
C THR A 135 -5.54 0.93 -2.13
N ALA A 136 -6.32 1.96 -1.85
CA ALA A 136 -5.91 3.34 -2.05
C ALA A 136 -6.00 4.09 -0.73
N LEU A 137 -4.94 4.77 -0.35
CA LEU A 137 -4.92 5.52 0.89
C LEU A 137 -4.28 6.88 0.70
N SER A 138 -4.64 7.78 1.58
CA SER A 138 -3.93 9.05 1.72
C SER A 138 -3.63 9.26 3.19
N ILE A 139 -2.46 9.80 3.47
CA ILE A 139 -2.07 10.20 4.81
C ILE A 139 -1.59 11.64 4.74
N ARG A 140 -1.85 12.37 5.82
CA ARG A 140 -1.37 13.73 5.93
C ARG A 140 0.08 13.69 6.37
N LYS A 141 0.92 14.47 5.72
CA LYS A 141 2.28 14.66 6.19
C LYS A 141 2.17 15.26 7.59
N GLY A 142 2.74 14.56 8.56
CA GLY A 142 2.69 15.01 9.94
C GLY A 142 3.30 16.39 10.06
N GLU A 143 2.58 17.30 10.69
CA GLU A 143 3.20 18.53 11.11
C GLU A 143 4.20 18.14 12.18
N ARG A 144 5.44 18.45 11.98
CA ARG A 144 6.37 18.37 13.07
C ARG A 144 5.80 19.21 14.17
N GLU A 145 5.74 18.61 15.31
CA GLU A 145 5.22 19.25 16.48
C GLU A 145 6.01 20.45 16.88
N ILE A 146 5.80 21.46 16.14
CA ILE A 146 6.32 22.79 16.45
C ILE A 146 5.74 23.24 17.74
N GLU A 147 4.60 22.75 18.02
CA GLU A 147 3.88 23.00 19.24
C GLU A 147 4.58 22.49 20.47
N ASN A 148 5.56 21.70 20.34
CA ASN A 148 6.34 21.25 21.48
C ASN A 148 7.16 22.31 22.13
N ILE A 149 6.96 23.42 21.73
CA ILE A 149 7.64 24.53 22.34
C ILE A 149 7.07 24.81 23.71
#